data_434ad6a2c4839eec74f91ccf014d1c58
#
_entry.id   434ad6a2c4839eec74f91ccf014d1c58
#
_cell.length_a   1.000
_cell.length_b   1.000
_cell.length_c   1.000
_cell.angle_alpha   90.00
_cell.angle_beta   90.00
_cell.angle_gamma   90.00
#
_symmetry.space_group_name_H-M   'P 1'
#
loop_
_entity.id
_entity.type
_entity.pdbx_description
1 polymer ?
#
loop_
_entity_poly.entity_id
_entity_poly.type
_entity_poly.pdbx_seq_one_letter_code
_entity_poly.pdbx_strand_id
1 'polypeptide(L)'
;MSVAREKQLRYLVVLQDIDNMIQESTTEQKLGFATNLERLQKMREEVAKEIPPPLLRIYEMLRKKYKRAIVPVKNETCLGCWVKLPTSVSPRGKENVSIFRCENCGRILYWVD
;
A
#
# COMPACT_ATOMS: atom_id res chain seq x y z
N MET A 1 -1.98 12.20 16.26
CA MET A 1 -0.88 11.24 16.24
C MET A 1 -1.22 10.06 15.40
N SER A 2 -2.11 9.18 15.85
CA SER A 2 -2.51 8.06 15.02
C SER A 2 -3.12 8.53 13.71
N VAL A 3 -3.60 9.78 13.66
CA VAL A 3 -4.17 10.35 12.45
C VAL A 3 -3.14 10.41 11.33
N ALA A 4 -1.90 10.77 11.66
CA ALA A 4 -0.85 10.88 10.63
C ALA A 4 -0.56 9.51 10.01
N ARG A 5 -0.46 8.47 10.84
CA ARG A 5 -0.23 7.13 10.33
C ARG A 5 -1.41 6.64 9.49
N GLU A 6 -2.63 6.84 9.98
CA GLU A 6 -3.81 6.42 9.26
C GLU A 6 -3.91 7.11 7.91
N LYS A 7 -3.57 8.39 7.88
CA LYS A 7 -3.60 9.15 6.64
C LYS A 7 -2.58 8.61 5.65
N GLN A 8 -1.36 8.32 6.13
CA GLN A 8 -0.31 7.78 5.28
C GLN A 8 -0.70 6.41 4.73
N LEU A 9 -1.28 5.56 5.58
CA LEU A 9 -1.72 4.23 5.14
C LEU A 9 -2.83 4.34 4.11
N ARG A 10 -3.75 5.28 4.31
CA ARG A 10 -4.84 5.49 3.38
C ARG A 10 -4.31 5.94 2.01
N TYR A 11 -3.35 6.85 2.01
CA TYR A 11 -2.75 7.30 0.76
C TYR A 11 -2.01 6.16 0.06
N LEU A 12 -1.35 5.29 0.83
CA LEU A 12 -0.66 4.15 0.25
C LEU A 12 -1.64 3.17 -0.39
N VAL A 13 -2.77 2.91 0.26
CA VAL A 13 -3.79 2.03 -0.30
C VAL A 13 -4.35 2.61 -1.59
N VAL A 14 -4.64 3.92 -1.58
CA VAL A 14 -5.16 4.58 -2.78
C VAL A 14 -4.11 4.53 -3.90
N LEU A 15 -2.85 4.79 -3.57
CA LEU A 15 -1.78 4.75 -4.56
C LEU A 15 -1.65 3.34 -5.15
N GLN A 16 -1.74 2.32 -4.32
CA GLN A 16 -1.68 0.95 -4.78
C GLN A 16 -2.84 0.62 -5.73
N ASP A 17 -4.04 1.08 -5.41
CA ASP A 17 -5.19 0.87 -6.28
C ASP A 17 -4.99 1.56 -7.61
N ILE A 18 -4.47 2.79 -7.59
CA ILE A 18 -4.20 3.54 -8.83
C ILE A 18 -3.13 2.83 -9.65
N ASP A 19 -2.06 2.38 -9.01
CA ASP A 19 -0.98 1.68 -9.71
C ASP A 19 -1.48 0.38 -10.33
N ASN A 20 -2.37 -0.33 -9.64
CA ASN A 20 -2.95 -1.55 -10.20
C ASN A 20 -3.84 -1.24 -11.40
N MET A 21 -4.59 -0.15 -11.34
CA MET A 21 -5.40 0.26 -12.48
C MET A 21 -4.52 0.64 -13.68
N ILE A 22 -3.40 1.32 -13.42
CA ILE A 22 -2.47 1.67 -14.48
C ILE A 22 -1.90 0.41 -15.12
N GLN A 23 -1.51 -0.55 -14.30
CA GLN A 23 -0.95 -1.79 -14.79
C GLN A 23 -1.96 -2.56 -15.63
N GLU A 24 -3.21 -2.61 -15.20
CA GLU A 24 -4.25 -3.28 -15.95
C GLU A 24 -4.54 -2.55 -17.27
N SER A 25 -4.51 -1.23 -17.24
CA SER A 25 -4.74 -0.45 -18.45
C SER A 25 -3.66 -0.68 -19.49
N THR A 26 -2.40 -0.75 -19.05
CA THR A 26 -1.31 -1.00 -19.98
C THR A 26 -1.35 -2.42 -20.53
N THR A 27 -1.89 -3.36 -19.77
CA THR A 27 -1.97 -4.74 -20.21
C THR A 27 -3.07 -4.95 -21.25
N GLU A 28 -4.23 -4.36 -20.98
CA GLU A 28 -5.33 -4.51 -21.88
C GLU A 28 -5.43 -3.40 -22.86
N GLN A 29 -4.46 -2.54 -22.93
CA GLN A 29 -4.53 -1.40 -23.59
C GLN A 29 -4.82 -1.46 -24.89
N LYS A 30 -5.22 -0.89 -25.49
CA LYS A 30 -5.49 -0.85 -26.78
C LYS A 30 -6.64 0.03 -26.87
N LEU A 31 -7.19 0.37 -27.74
CA LEU A 31 -8.49 0.95 -27.93
C LEU A 31 -8.75 2.25 -27.22
N GLY A 32 -7.83 3.15 -27.25
CA GLY A 32 -8.14 4.49 -26.79
C GLY A 32 -8.16 4.72 -25.30
N PHE A 33 -7.54 3.85 -24.54
CA PHE A 33 -7.46 4.04 -23.11
C PHE A 33 -6.34 5.00 -22.72
N ALA A 34 -5.65 5.59 -23.68
CA ALA A 34 -4.55 6.49 -23.38
C ALA A 34 -4.99 7.67 -22.50
N THR A 35 -6.20 8.18 -22.74
CA THR A 35 -6.71 9.30 -21.95
C THR A 35 -6.89 8.91 -20.50
N ASN A 36 -7.43 7.72 -20.26
CA ASN A 36 -7.62 7.24 -18.89
C ASN A 36 -6.28 7.00 -18.22
N LEU A 37 -5.32 6.52 -18.97
CA LEU A 37 -3.99 6.29 -18.42
C LEU A 37 -3.34 7.59 -17.97
N GLU A 38 -3.47 8.66 -18.77
CA GLU A 38 -2.94 9.95 -18.39
C GLU A 38 -3.59 10.47 -17.12
N ARG A 39 -4.91 10.30 -17.00
CA ARG A 39 -5.63 10.72 -15.82
C ARG A 39 -5.16 9.94 -14.58
N LEU A 40 -4.99 8.65 -14.73
CA LEU A 40 -4.53 7.82 -13.62
C LEU A 40 -3.12 8.21 -13.19
N GLN A 41 -2.24 8.47 -14.14
CA GLN A 41 -0.89 8.88 -13.82
C GLN A 41 -0.86 10.22 -13.10
N LYS A 42 -1.75 11.13 -13.47
CA LYS A 42 -1.84 12.42 -12.80
C LYS A 42 -2.35 12.24 -11.37
N MET A 43 -3.36 11.40 -11.18
CA MET A 43 -3.87 11.10 -9.85
C MET A 43 -2.78 10.48 -8.99
N ARG A 44 -1.99 9.59 -9.58
CA ARG A 44 -0.89 8.94 -8.87
C ARG A 44 0.10 9.97 -8.36
N GLU A 45 0.47 10.93 -9.20
CA GLU A 45 1.41 11.96 -8.78
C GLU A 45 0.88 12.78 -7.62
N GLU A 46 -0.41 13.11 -7.66
CA GLU A 46 -1.00 13.89 -6.59
C GLU A 46 -1.02 13.15 -5.27
N VAL A 47 -1.35 11.86 -5.31
CA VAL A 47 -1.36 11.05 -4.10
C VAL A 47 0.05 10.83 -3.58
N ALA A 48 1.00 10.57 -4.48
CA ALA A 48 2.37 10.31 -4.09
C ALA A 48 3.00 11.50 -3.37
N LYS A 49 2.58 12.71 -3.72
CA LYS A 49 3.12 13.90 -3.05
C LYS A 49 2.75 13.94 -1.58
N GLU A 50 1.66 13.27 -1.19
CA GLU A 50 1.21 13.26 0.19
C GLU A 50 1.90 12.20 1.02
N ILE A 51 2.73 11.38 0.41
CA ILE A 51 3.42 10.30 1.12
C ILE A 51 4.87 10.72 1.36
N PRO A 52 5.39 10.57 2.59
CA PRO A 52 6.79 10.91 2.85
C PRO A 52 7.72 10.14 1.94
N PRO A 53 8.77 10.80 1.39
CA PRO A 53 9.66 10.13 0.44
C PRO A 53 10.26 8.81 0.90
N PRO A 54 10.72 8.66 2.16
CA PRO A 54 11.25 7.37 2.58
C PRO A 54 10.21 6.24 2.50
N LEU A 55 8.96 6.55 2.85
CA LEU A 55 7.89 5.57 2.81
C LEU A 55 7.52 5.24 1.37
N LEU A 56 7.51 6.25 0.52
CA LEU A 56 7.21 6.05 -0.89
C LEU A 56 8.26 5.15 -1.53
N ARG A 57 9.53 5.31 -1.17
CA ARG A 57 10.59 4.47 -1.69
C ARG A 57 10.41 3.01 -1.29
N ILE A 58 10.00 2.78 -0.05
CA ILE A 58 9.71 1.42 0.43
C ILE A 58 8.56 0.82 -0.37
N TYR A 59 7.51 1.60 -0.57
CA TYR A 59 6.36 1.17 -1.35
C TYR A 59 6.78 0.77 -2.77
N GLU A 60 7.56 1.62 -3.44
CA GLU A 60 7.94 1.35 -4.81
C GLU A 60 8.87 0.14 -4.93
N MET A 61 9.73 -0.06 -3.94
CA MET A 61 10.57 -1.24 -3.90
C MET A 61 9.73 -2.51 -3.78
N LEU A 62 8.72 -2.46 -2.92
CA LEU A 62 7.84 -3.62 -2.72
C LEU A 62 6.99 -3.90 -3.95
N ARG A 63 6.58 -2.86 -4.67
CA ARG A 63 5.79 -3.05 -5.89
C ARG A 63 6.56 -3.78 -6.98
N LYS A 64 7.86 -3.73 -6.95
CA LYS A 64 8.67 -4.48 -7.91
C LYS A 64 8.61 -5.97 -7.64
N LYS A 65 8.35 -6.35 -6.38
CA LYS A 65 8.27 -7.76 -6.02
C LYS A 65 6.84 -8.27 -5.94
N TYR A 66 5.91 -7.43 -5.52
CA TYR A 66 4.54 -7.86 -5.25
C TYR A 66 3.55 -6.97 -5.96
N LYS A 67 2.44 -7.54 -6.33
CA LYS A 67 1.34 -6.77 -6.89
C LYS A 67 0.73 -5.84 -5.83
N ARG A 68 0.83 -6.25 -4.56
CA ARG A 68 0.35 -5.43 -3.45
C ARG A 68 1.48 -5.19 -2.47
N ALA A 69 1.85 -3.93 -2.31
CA ALA A 69 2.90 -3.55 -1.38
C ALA A 69 2.36 -3.32 0.02
N ILE A 70 1.07 -2.98 0.14
CA ILE A 70 0.44 -2.77 1.44
C ILE A 70 -0.72 -3.75 1.54
N VAL A 71 -0.79 -4.48 2.64
CA VAL A 71 -1.79 -5.53 2.83
C VAL A 71 -2.45 -5.40 4.19
N PRO A 72 -3.71 -5.88 4.31
CA PRO A 72 -4.40 -5.80 5.59
C PRO A 72 -3.96 -6.90 6.54
N VAL A 73 -4.12 -6.62 7.84
CA VAL A 73 -3.95 -7.61 8.90
C VAL A 73 -5.31 -7.86 9.50
N LYS A 74 -5.71 -9.11 9.58
CA LYS A 74 -6.96 -9.50 10.20
C LYS A 74 -6.72 -10.73 11.05
N ASN A 75 -7.24 -10.71 12.27
CA ASN A 75 -7.05 -11.82 13.21
C ASN A 75 -5.56 -12.12 13.38
N GLU A 76 -4.75 -11.05 13.48
CA GLU A 76 -3.30 -11.17 13.68
C GLU A 76 -2.58 -11.88 12.55
N THR A 77 -3.18 -11.95 11.38
CA THR A 77 -2.59 -12.63 10.24
C THR A 77 -2.34 -11.63 9.12
N CYS A 78 -1.14 -11.67 8.54
CA CYS A 78 -0.81 -10.87 7.38
C CYS A 78 -1.54 -11.49 6.18
N LEU A 79 -2.47 -10.76 5.59
CA LEU A 79 -3.25 -11.30 4.47
C LEU A 79 -2.48 -11.29 3.16
N GLY A 80 -1.22 -10.85 3.17
CA GLY A 80 -0.37 -10.93 2.00
C GLY A 80 0.31 -12.29 1.89
N CYS A 81 0.96 -12.72 2.97
CA CYS A 81 1.68 -13.99 2.99
C CYS A 81 1.04 -15.03 3.88
N TRP A 82 -0.05 -14.66 4.58
CA TRP A 82 -0.84 -15.55 5.43
C TRP A 82 -0.09 -16.10 6.64
N VAL A 83 0.92 -15.37 7.08
CA VAL A 83 1.67 -15.75 8.29
C VAL A 83 1.07 -15.01 9.47
N LYS A 84 0.95 -15.70 10.60
CA LYS A 84 0.45 -15.08 11.82
C LYS A 84 1.54 -14.19 12.41
N LEU A 85 1.15 -12.98 12.77
CA LEU A 85 2.09 -12.02 13.34
C LEU A 85 2.35 -12.31 14.81
N PRO A 86 3.53 -11.96 15.32
CA PRO A 86 3.80 -12.06 16.75
C PRO A 86 2.78 -11.24 17.54
N THR A 87 2.38 -11.76 18.70
CA THR A 87 1.40 -11.07 19.53
C THR A 87 1.92 -9.72 20.00
N SER A 88 3.22 -9.54 20.05
CA SER A 88 3.79 -8.25 20.47
C SER A 88 3.62 -7.18 19.38
N VAL A 89 3.44 -7.58 18.15
CA VAL A 89 3.31 -6.64 17.04
C VAL A 89 1.86 -6.21 16.83
N SER A 90 0.94 -7.15 16.89
CA SER A 90 -0.44 -6.88 16.52
C SER A 90 -1.11 -5.77 17.34
N PRO A 91 -1.09 -5.81 18.67
CA PRO A 91 -1.69 -4.73 19.45
C PRO A 91 -0.99 -3.39 19.22
N ARG A 92 0.34 -3.42 19.09
CA ARG A 92 1.11 -2.20 18.88
C ARG A 92 0.79 -1.58 17.52
N GLY A 93 0.53 -2.41 16.53
CA GLY A 93 0.18 -1.93 15.20
C GLY A 93 -1.13 -1.19 15.19
N LYS A 94 -2.07 -1.58 16.05
CA LYS A 94 -3.36 -0.91 16.13
C LYS A 94 -3.27 0.42 16.85
N GLU A 95 -2.44 0.51 17.85
CA GLU A 95 -2.38 1.70 18.70
C GLU A 95 -1.24 2.63 18.39
N ASN A 96 -0.20 2.14 17.77
CA ASN A 96 1.00 2.92 17.55
C ASN A 96 0.86 3.80 16.31
N VAL A 97 1.60 4.88 16.26
CA VAL A 97 1.60 5.78 15.11
C VAL A 97 2.61 5.36 14.07
N SER A 98 3.41 4.34 14.36
CA SER A 98 4.44 3.89 13.43
C SER A 98 3.87 2.99 12.34
N ILE A 99 4.55 2.98 11.20
CA ILE A 99 4.20 2.09 10.10
C ILE A 99 4.92 0.77 10.34
N PHE A 100 4.19 -0.32 10.31
CA PHE A 100 4.78 -1.64 10.51
C PHE A 100 4.86 -2.42 9.21
N ARG A 101 5.85 -3.29 9.12
CA ARG A 101 6.04 -4.17 7.98
C ARG A 101 6.04 -5.61 8.46
N CYS A 102 5.54 -6.51 7.61
CA CYS A 102 5.54 -7.93 7.96
C CYS A 102 6.97 -8.46 7.97
N GLU A 103 7.33 -9.17 9.04
CA GLU A 103 8.69 -9.72 9.15
C GLU A 103 8.96 -10.81 8.12
N ASN A 104 7.91 -11.46 7.65
CA ASN A 104 8.07 -12.55 6.69
C ASN A 104 8.14 -12.07 5.24
N CYS A 105 7.19 -11.26 4.80
CA CYS A 105 7.15 -10.82 3.41
C CYS A 105 7.63 -9.39 3.19
N GLY A 106 7.76 -8.60 4.24
CA GLY A 106 8.25 -7.23 4.13
C GLY A 106 7.21 -6.20 3.71
N ARG A 107 5.98 -6.62 3.43
CA ARG A 107 4.95 -5.69 3.01
C ARG A 107 4.51 -4.79 4.14
N ILE A 108 4.00 -3.62 3.77
CA ILE A 108 3.48 -2.66 4.73
C ILE A 108 2.13 -3.17 5.25
N LEU A 109 1.90 -3.05 6.55
CA LEU A 109 0.72 -3.60 7.20
C LEU A 109 -0.25 -2.51 7.61
N TYR A 110 -1.56 -2.77 7.47
CA TYR A 110 -2.59 -1.93 8.07
C TYR A 110 -3.63 -2.85 8.70
N TRP A 111 -4.12 -2.46 9.87
CA TRP A 111 -5.04 -3.30 10.64
C TRP A 111 -6.48 -2.96 10.29
N VAL A 112 -7.29 -3.98 10.03
CA VAL A 112 -8.68 -3.81 9.63
C VAL A 112 -9.68 -4.24 10.70
N ASP A 113 -9.23 -4.83 11.80
CA ASP A 113 -10.16 -5.25 12.87
C ASP A 113 -9.92 -4.52 14.19
#